data_9f8726aa427890ccd624ebbdcd95b851
#
_entry.id   9f8726aa427890ccd624ebbdcd95b851
#
_cell.length_a   1.000
_cell.length_b   1.000
_cell.length_c   1.000
_cell.angle_alpha   90.00
_cell.angle_beta   90.00
_cell.angle_gamma   90.00
#
_symmetry.space_group_name_H-M   'P 1'
#
loop_
_entity.id
_entity.type
_entity.pdbx_description
1 polymer ?
#
loop_
_entity_poly.entity_id
_entity_poly.type
_entity_poly.pdbx_seq_one_letter_code
_entity_poly.pdbx_strand_id
1 'polypeptide(L)'
;LNRYEPIPFQPADGIFPHIHDFFAHIFGEQVELGYDYLQLLYLRPLQRLPVLLLVSDERNTGKTTFLNLLKSIFGGNVTFNTNEDFRSQFNDDWMGKLLICVDEVLLNRREDSERIKNLSTARSYKAEAKGRDRREVEFFGKFVLCSNNERNPVLIEAAETRYWVRRVPPLPYDDQHLLAKMRAEIPGLLFYLQQRMLSSHEES
;
A
#
# COMPACT_ATOMS: atom_id res chain seq x y z
N LEU A 1 1.08 21.33 -11.17
CA LEU A 1 2.42 20.75 -11.18
C LEU A 1 2.27 19.23 -11.08
N ASN A 2 2.77 18.49 -12.07
CA ASN A 2 2.83 17.04 -12.00
C ASN A 2 3.88 16.65 -10.96
N ARG A 3 3.49 15.92 -9.91
CA ARG A 3 4.39 15.42 -8.86
C ARG A 3 4.75 13.94 -9.03
N TYR A 4 4.42 13.36 -10.18
CA TYR A 4 4.82 11.99 -10.51
C TYR A 4 6.33 11.89 -10.62
N GLU A 5 6.88 10.89 -9.97
CA GLU A 5 8.28 10.51 -10.10
C GLU A 5 8.37 9.21 -10.91
N PRO A 6 9.30 9.09 -11.86
CA PRO A 6 9.52 7.84 -12.57
C PRO A 6 9.83 6.69 -11.60
N ILE A 7 9.34 5.50 -11.92
CA ILE A 7 9.67 4.29 -11.19
C ILE A 7 11.17 4.02 -11.34
N PRO A 8 11.91 3.73 -10.23
CA PRO A 8 13.38 3.65 -10.26
C PRO A 8 13.94 2.46 -11.04
N PHE A 9 13.13 1.47 -11.36
CA PHE A 9 13.55 0.24 -12.03
C PHE A 9 12.92 0.13 -13.42
N GLN A 10 13.67 -0.47 -14.35
CA GLN A 10 13.16 -0.88 -15.65
C GLN A 10 12.83 -2.37 -15.63
N PRO A 11 11.71 -2.80 -16.23
CA PRO A 11 11.39 -4.22 -16.38
C PRO A 11 12.49 -4.93 -17.17
N ALA A 12 12.89 -6.10 -16.69
CA ALA A 12 13.84 -6.95 -17.38
C ALA A 12 13.52 -8.42 -17.06
N ASP A 13 13.66 -9.30 -18.05
CA ASP A 13 13.45 -10.73 -17.84
C ASP A 13 14.35 -11.24 -16.72
N GLY A 14 13.76 -12.02 -15.79
CA GLY A 14 14.47 -12.52 -14.62
C GLY A 14 13.54 -13.20 -13.61
N ILE A 15 14.14 -13.93 -12.70
CA ILE A 15 13.45 -14.61 -11.61
C ILE A 15 13.37 -13.70 -10.38
N PHE A 16 12.37 -13.93 -9.52
CA PHE A 16 12.17 -13.16 -8.28
C PHE A 16 11.73 -14.06 -7.10
N PRO A 17 12.54 -15.07 -6.75
CA PRO A 17 12.16 -16.08 -5.76
C PRO A 17 11.95 -15.47 -4.38
N HIS A 18 12.78 -14.53 -3.93
CA HIS A 18 12.60 -13.92 -2.61
C HIS A 18 11.32 -13.08 -2.53
N ILE A 19 10.99 -12.35 -3.60
CA ILE A 19 9.72 -11.61 -3.66
C ILE A 19 8.56 -12.59 -3.69
N HIS A 20 8.64 -13.67 -4.47
CA HIS A 20 7.58 -14.69 -4.55
C HIS A 20 7.31 -15.31 -3.18
N ASP A 21 8.33 -15.79 -2.49
CA ASP A 21 8.21 -16.38 -1.16
C ASP A 21 7.66 -15.38 -0.14
N PHE A 22 8.11 -14.14 -0.22
CA PHE A 22 7.64 -13.08 0.65
C PHE A 22 6.17 -12.71 0.38
N PHE A 23 5.73 -12.66 -0.88
CA PHE A 23 4.33 -12.45 -1.24
C PHE A 23 3.45 -13.60 -0.77
N ALA A 24 3.90 -14.84 -0.93
CA ALA A 24 3.21 -16.02 -0.39
C ALA A 24 3.09 -15.95 1.14
N HIS A 25 4.09 -15.44 1.83
CA HIS A 25 4.05 -15.21 3.28
C HIS A 25 3.02 -14.13 3.67
N ILE A 26 3.01 -12.98 3.00
CA ILE A 26 2.09 -11.87 3.31
C ILE A 26 0.63 -12.21 2.96
N PHE A 27 0.41 -12.79 1.79
CA PHE A 27 -0.94 -12.96 1.23
C PHE A 27 -1.50 -14.38 1.39
N GLY A 28 -0.64 -15.37 1.70
CA GLY A 28 -1.07 -16.77 1.88
C GLY A 28 -1.82 -17.30 0.66
N GLU A 29 -3.00 -17.87 0.90
CA GLU A 29 -3.88 -18.37 -0.16
C GLU A 29 -4.37 -17.32 -1.17
N GLN A 30 -4.23 -16.04 -0.84
CA GLN A 30 -4.60 -14.91 -1.70
C GLN A 30 -3.40 -14.30 -2.42
N VAL A 31 -2.31 -15.03 -2.60
CA VAL A 31 -1.08 -14.52 -3.24
C VAL A 31 -1.33 -13.98 -4.65
N GLU A 32 -2.20 -14.63 -5.43
CA GLU A 32 -2.55 -14.15 -6.76
C GLU A 32 -3.28 -12.80 -6.73
N LEU A 33 -4.17 -12.58 -5.76
CA LEU A 33 -4.79 -11.27 -5.53
C LEU A 33 -3.75 -10.22 -5.10
N GLY A 34 -2.71 -10.64 -4.37
CA GLY A 34 -1.57 -9.78 -4.04
C GLY A 34 -0.83 -9.31 -5.29
N TYR A 35 -0.60 -10.21 -6.24
CA TYR A 35 -0.03 -9.85 -7.53
C TYR A 35 -0.97 -9.00 -8.38
N ASP A 36 -2.28 -9.27 -8.39
CA ASP A 36 -3.27 -8.43 -9.07
C ASP A 36 -3.25 -7.00 -8.53
N TYR A 37 -3.24 -6.86 -7.20
CA TYR A 37 -3.17 -5.56 -6.54
C TYR A 37 -1.91 -4.79 -6.97
N LEU A 38 -0.75 -5.43 -6.95
CA LEU A 38 0.51 -4.82 -7.36
C LEU A 38 0.54 -4.49 -8.86
N GLN A 39 0.01 -5.38 -9.71
CA GLN A 39 -0.10 -5.17 -11.15
C GLN A 39 -0.97 -3.96 -11.48
N LEU A 40 -2.11 -3.82 -10.79
CA LEU A 40 -3.01 -2.68 -10.98
C LEU A 40 -2.37 -1.36 -10.50
N LEU A 41 -1.64 -1.39 -9.37
CA LEU A 41 -0.84 -0.23 -8.93
C LEU A 41 0.17 0.19 -9.99
N TYR A 42 0.80 -0.77 -10.64
CA TYR A 42 1.86 -0.53 -11.63
C TYR A 42 1.32 -0.09 -12.99
N LEU A 43 0.32 -0.82 -13.53
CA LEU A 43 -0.16 -0.63 -14.89
C LEU A 43 -1.39 0.29 -15.00
N ARG A 44 -2.16 0.41 -13.93
CA ARG A 44 -3.41 1.20 -13.87
C ARG A 44 -3.48 2.06 -12.61
N PRO A 45 -2.54 2.97 -12.39
CA PRO A 45 -2.39 3.71 -11.14
C PRO A 45 -3.62 4.56 -10.76
N LEU A 46 -4.48 4.90 -11.71
CA LEU A 46 -5.71 5.65 -11.46
C LEU A 46 -6.89 4.76 -11.04
N GLN A 47 -6.80 3.44 -11.23
CA GLN A 47 -7.86 2.52 -10.80
C GLN A 47 -7.97 2.53 -9.29
N ARG A 48 -9.21 2.52 -8.78
CA ARG A 48 -9.48 2.38 -7.35
C ARG A 48 -9.16 0.96 -6.90
N LEU A 49 -8.54 0.86 -5.75
CA LEU A 49 -8.24 -0.40 -5.10
C LEU A 49 -8.67 -0.32 -3.64
N PRO A 50 -8.98 -1.46 -3.01
CA PRO A 50 -9.32 -1.49 -1.60
C PRO A 50 -8.14 -0.99 -0.73
N VAL A 51 -8.46 -0.52 0.46
CA VAL A 51 -7.48 -0.23 1.51
C VAL A 51 -6.88 -1.56 1.95
N LEU A 52 -5.59 -1.75 1.75
CA LEU A 52 -4.89 -2.94 2.24
C LEU A 52 -4.52 -2.72 3.71
N LEU A 53 -5.04 -3.59 4.58
CA LEU A 53 -4.76 -3.59 6.02
C LEU A 53 -4.07 -4.88 6.44
N LEU A 54 -2.79 -4.78 6.78
CA LEU A 54 -1.99 -5.89 7.30
C LEU A 54 -1.98 -5.87 8.82
N VAL A 55 -2.48 -6.92 9.46
CA VAL A 55 -2.57 -7.03 10.91
C VAL A 55 -1.80 -8.22 11.45
N SER A 56 -1.29 -8.11 12.66
CA SER A 56 -0.76 -9.24 13.45
C SER A 56 -0.78 -8.89 14.93
N ASP A 57 -0.86 -9.88 15.79
CA ASP A 57 -0.63 -9.72 17.25
C ASP A 57 0.87 -9.79 17.59
N GLU A 58 1.68 -10.30 16.66
CA GLU A 58 3.09 -10.55 16.87
C GLU A 58 3.98 -9.55 16.11
N ARG A 59 5.21 -9.42 16.59
CA ARG A 59 6.28 -8.68 15.91
C ARG A 59 6.98 -9.57 14.89
N ASN A 60 7.87 -8.98 14.10
CA ASN A 60 8.70 -9.67 13.10
C ASN A 60 7.88 -10.47 12.08
N THR A 61 6.81 -9.90 11.59
CA THR A 61 5.93 -10.51 10.59
C THR A 61 6.20 -10.03 9.16
N GLY A 62 7.10 -9.07 8.96
CA GLY A 62 7.45 -8.54 7.64
C GLY A 62 6.57 -7.38 7.16
N LYS A 63 5.60 -6.89 7.95
CA LYS A 63 4.73 -5.77 7.52
C LYS A 63 5.51 -4.52 7.11
N THR A 64 6.42 -4.06 7.95
CA THR A 64 7.30 -2.92 7.66
C THR A 64 8.20 -3.19 6.45
N THR A 65 8.69 -4.43 6.31
CA THR A 65 9.47 -4.86 5.14
C THR A 65 8.64 -4.78 3.87
N PHE A 66 7.35 -5.13 3.92
CA PHE A 66 6.43 -5.00 2.80
C PHE A 66 6.24 -3.53 2.38
N LEU A 67 6.03 -2.63 3.33
CA LEU A 67 5.96 -1.19 3.03
C LEU A 67 7.26 -0.67 2.40
N ASN A 68 8.42 -1.11 2.90
CA ASN A 68 9.71 -0.74 2.34
C ASN A 68 9.95 -1.33 0.93
N LEU A 69 9.43 -2.52 0.65
CA LEU A 69 9.43 -3.09 -0.70
C LEU A 69 8.58 -2.24 -1.66
N LEU A 70 7.37 -1.85 -1.26
CA LEU A 70 6.54 -0.94 -2.05
C LEU A 70 7.24 0.40 -2.30
N LYS A 71 7.91 0.96 -1.28
CA LYS A 71 8.73 2.18 -1.45
C LYS A 71 9.89 1.96 -2.42
N SER A 72 10.52 0.79 -2.39
CA SER A 72 11.59 0.46 -3.34
C SER A 72 11.07 0.38 -4.77
N ILE A 73 9.88 -0.22 -4.99
CA ILE A 73 9.28 -0.36 -6.33
C ILE A 73 8.84 1.00 -6.89
N PHE A 74 8.09 1.79 -6.10
CA PHE A 74 7.40 2.99 -6.59
C PHE A 74 8.12 4.31 -6.26
N GLY A 75 9.23 4.27 -5.53
CA GLY A 75 10.07 5.44 -5.27
C GLY A 75 9.33 6.58 -4.57
N GLY A 76 9.47 7.78 -5.07
CA GLY A 76 8.86 8.99 -4.53
C GLY A 76 7.33 9.05 -4.64
N ASN A 77 6.71 8.09 -5.36
CA ASN A 77 5.24 7.97 -5.43
C ASN A 77 4.62 7.32 -4.17
N VAL A 78 5.45 6.93 -3.20
CA VAL A 78 5.02 6.39 -1.90
C VAL A 78 5.38 7.37 -0.79
N THR A 79 4.42 7.67 0.09
CA THR A 79 4.63 8.45 1.31
C THR A 79 4.35 7.62 2.54
N PHE A 80 5.23 7.75 3.56
CA PHE A 80 5.00 7.19 4.88
C PHE A 80 4.43 8.25 5.80
N ASN A 81 3.43 7.88 6.58
CA ASN A 81 2.74 8.78 7.48
C ASN A 81 2.62 8.14 8.87
N THR A 82 2.61 8.97 9.88
CA THR A 82 2.22 8.61 11.24
C THR A 82 0.69 8.74 11.41
N ASN A 83 0.18 8.25 12.55
CA ASN A 83 -1.23 8.47 12.91
C ASN A 83 -1.57 9.97 13.04
N GLU A 84 -0.59 10.79 13.49
CA GLU A 84 -0.76 12.24 13.63
C GLU A 84 -0.81 12.92 12.26
N ASP A 85 0.08 12.55 11.34
CA ASP A 85 0.06 13.05 9.96
C ASP A 85 -1.28 12.73 9.30
N PHE A 86 -1.78 11.51 9.50
CA PHE A 86 -3.07 11.09 8.96
C PHE A 86 -4.23 11.94 9.49
N ARG A 87 -4.19 12.33 10.76
CA ARG A 87 -5.22 13.18 11.41
C ARG A 87 -5.04 14.66 11.12
N SER A 88 -3.88 15.07 10.65
CA SER A 88 -3.58 16.48 10.35
C SER A 88 -4.52 17.04 9.28
N GLN A 89 -4.81 18.32 9.38
CA GLN A 89 -5.47 19.08 8.32
C GLN A 89 -4.53 19.32 7.14
N PHE A 90 -3.21 19.36 7.40
CA PHE A 90 -2.19 19.56 6.37
C PHE A 90 -1.85 18.23 5.71
N ASN A 91 -2.27 18.05 4.48
CA ASN A 91 -2.17 16.81 3.71
C ASN A 91 -1.54 17.02 2.31
N ASP A 92 -0.76 18.10 2.15
CA ASP A 92 -0.08 18.39 0.88
C ASP A 92 0.89 17.27 0.45
N ASP A 93 1.40 16.50 1.42
CA ASP A 93 2.29 15.37 1.18
C ASP A 93 1.62 14.21 0.41
N TRP A 94 0.29 14.15 0.40
CA TRP A 94 -0.45 13.12 -0.34
C TRP A 94 -0.67 13.46 -1.81
N MET A 95 -0.40 14.72 -2.17
CA MET A 95 -0.63 15.20 -3.53
C MET A 95 0.26 14.48 -4.54
N GLY A 96 -0.36 13.84 -5.52
CA GLY A 96 0.33 13.09 -6.56
C GLY A 96 0.98 11.79 -6.07
N LYS A 97 0.66 11.30 -4.86
CA LYS A 97 1.16 10.02 -4.35
C LYS A 97 0.26 8.88 -4.77
N LEU A 98 0.88 7.78 -5.17
CA LEU A 98 0.21 6.52 -5.51
C LEU A 98 -0.18 5.75 -4.24
N LEU A 99 0.74 5.71 -3.26
CA LEU A 99 0.55 4.97 -2.01
C LEU A 99 0.78 5.88 -0.80
N ILE A 100 -0.17 5.82 0.13
CA ILE A 100 -0.15 6.47 1.44
C ILE A 100 -0.06 5.35 2.47
N CYS A 101 1.14 5.17 3.01
CA CYS A 101 1.44 4.08 3.94
C CYS A 101 1.45 4.60 5.37
N VAL A 102 0.82 3.84 6.29
CA VAL A 102 0.88 4.09 7.72
C VAL A 102 1.34 2.81 8.40
N ASP A 103 2.52 2.85 9.03
CA ASP A 103 2.98 1.76 9.89
C ASP A 103 2.49 1.98 11.32
N GLU A 104 2.25 0.90 12.05
CA GLU A 104 1.69 0.93 13.41
C GLU A 104 0.39 1.75 13.51
N VAL A 105 -0.53 1.53 12.54
CA VAL A 105 -1.78 2.28 12.49
C VAL A 105 -2.63 2.03 13.73
N LEU A 106 -3.15 3.13 14.30
CA LEU A 106 -4.13 3.16 15.37
C LEU A 106 -5.18 4.24 15.05
N LEU A 107 -6.02 3.95 14.08
CA LEU A 107 -7.08 4.83 13.58
C LEU A 107 -8.44 4.30 14.03
N ASN A 108 -8.63 4.22 15.35
CA ASN A 108 -9.79 3.62 16.00
C ASN A 108 -10.89 4.63 16.37
N ARG A 109 -10.78 5.86 15.91
CA ARG A 109 -11.84 6.87 16.05
C ARG A 109 -12.77 6.81 14.85
N ARG A 110 -14.02 7.14 15.06
CA ARG A 110 -15.03 7.18 13.98
C ARG A 110 -14.63 8.15 12.86
N GLU A 111 -14.08 9.31 13.24
CA GLU A 111 -13.62 10.32 12.28
C GLU A 111 -12.50 9.79 11.38
N ASP A 112 -11.57 8.99 11.92
CA ASP A 112 -10.49 8.38 11.17
C ASP A 112 -11.04 7.41 10.11
N SER A 113 -11.99 6.55 10.51
CA SER A 113 -12.65 5.60 9.61
C SER A 113 -13.44 6.31 8.51
N GLU A 114 -14.22 7.32 8.85
CA GLU A 114 -14.96 8.11 7.86
C GLU A 114 -14.02 8.83 6.88
N ARG A 115 -12.89 9.33 7.36
CA ARG A 115 -11.89 9.96 6.50
C ARG A 115 -11.32 8.97 5.48
N ILE A 116 -10.95 7.75 5.92
CA ILE A 116 -10.47 6.70 5.01
C ILE A 116 -11.54 6.35 3.98
N LYS A 117 -12.78 6.13 4.42
CA LYS A 117 -13.92 5.83 3.54
C LYS A 117 -14.12 6.90 2.49
N ASN A 118 -14.13 8.15 2.91
CA ASN A 118 -14.33 9.29 2.01
C ASN A 118 -13.19 9.40 0.99
N LEU A 119 -11.94 9.28 1.42
CA LEU A 119 -10.78 9.39 0.55
C LEU A 119 -10.63 8.18 -0.39
N SER A 120 -10.89 6.96 0.07
CA SER A 120 -10.77 5.76 -0.78
C SER A 120 -11.70 5.77 -1.99
N THR A 121 -12.79 6.54 -1.92
CA THR A 121 -13.77 6.71 -3.01
C THR A 121 -13.73 8.08 -3.69
N ALA A 122 -12.97 9.04 -3.14
CA ALA A 122 -12.88 10.39 -3.68
C ALA A 122 -12.15 10.41 -5.02
N ARG A 123 -12.54 11.34 -5.91
CA ARG A 123 -11.78 11.69 -7.13
C ARG A 123 -10.88 12.89 -6.91
N SER A 124 -11.19 13.70 -5.94
CA SER A 124 -10.43 14.88 -5.56
C SER A 124 -10.47 15.08 -4.05
N TYR A 125 -9.54 15.80 -3.52
CA TYR A 125 -9.56 16.29 -2.15
C TYR A 125 -8.97 17.69 -2.05
N LYS A 126 -9.27 18.38 -0.94
CA LYS A 126 -8.73 19.70 -0.69
C LYS A 126 -7.37 19.55 -0.01
N ALA A 127 -6.29 19.77 -0.76
CA ALA A 127 -4.95 19.81 -0.23
C ALA A 127 -4.71 21.14 0.46
N GLU A 128 -4.10 21.10 1.64
CA GLU A 128 -3.74 22.26 2.44
C GLU A 128 -2.28 22.16 2.87
N ALA A 129 -1.46 23.11 2.44
CA ALA A 129 -0.11 23.30 2.93
C ALA A 129 -0.10 24.39 4.00
N LYS A 130 0.80 24.28 4.98
CA LYS A 130 0.92 25.28 6.05
C LYS A 130 1.15 26.67 5.46
N GLY A 131 0.24 27.61 5.78
CA GLY A 131 0.32 29.00 5.32
C GLY A 131 -0.06 29.25 3.86
N ARG A 132 -0.80 28.32 3.23
CA ARG A 132 -1.33 28.48 1.87
C ARG A 132 -2.83 28.19 1.84
N ASP A 133 -3.51 28.75 0.86
CA ASP A 133 -4.93 28.50 0.64
C ASP A 133 -5.16 27.04 0.21
N ARG A 134 -6.30 26.51 0.62
CA ARG A 134 -6.78 25.20 0.19
C ARG A 134 -6.98 25.19 -1.32
N ARG A 135 -6.49 24.14 -1.96
CA ARG A 135 -6.74 23.87 -3.39
C ARG A 135 -7.29 22.48 -3.60
N GLU A 136 -8.23 22.35 -4.51
CA GLU A 136 -8.72 21.05 -4.94
C GLU A 136 -7.69 20.41 -5.85
N VAL A 137 -7.37 19.14 -5.57
CA VAL A 137 -6.43 18.32 -6.34
C VAL A 137 -7.03 16.95 -6.59
N GLU A 138 -6.67 16.36 -7.71
CA GLU A 138 -7.04 14.98 -8.03
C GLU A 138 -6.45 14.02 -6.99
N PHE A 139 -7.25 13.04 -6.57
CA PHE A 139 -6.86 12.02 -5.62
C PHE A 139 -6.98 10.63 -6.22
N PHE A 140 -5.89 9.92 -6.29
CA PHE A 140 -5.79 8.53 -6.73
C PHE A 140 -4.94 7.67 -5.78
N GLY A 141 -4.56 8.22 -4.64
CA GLY A 141 -3.78 7.53 -3.62
C GLY A 141 -4.54 6.33 -3.02
N LYS A 142 -3.83 5.25 -2.77
CA LYS A 142 -4.33 4.05 -2.08
C LYS A 142 -3.69 3.97 -0.71
N PHE A 143 -4.46 3.52 0.28
CA PHE A 143 -3.96 3.35 1.63
C PHE A 143 -3.44 1.93 1.83
N VAL A 144 -2.23 1.84 2.38
CA VAL A 144 -1.65 0.58 2.88
C VAL A 144 -1.31 0.79 4.35
N LEU A 145 -2.03 0.08 5.20
CA LEU A 145 -2.00 0.24 6.65
C LEU A 145 -1.45 -1.02 7.30
N CYS A 146 -0.55 -0.86 8.26
CA CYS A 146 0.00 -1.96 9.05
C CYS A 146 -0.28 -1.75 10.53
N SER A 147 -0.67 -2.81 11.25
CA SER A 147 -0.92 -2.75 12.69
C SER A 147 -0.41 -3.99 13.41
N ASN A 148 0.07 -3.80 14.63
CA ASN A 148 0.35 -4.86 15.60
C ASN A 148 -0.85 -5.09 16.55
N ASN A 149 -2.00 -4.50 16.27
CA ASN A 149 -3.23 -4.70 17.01
C ASN A 149 -4.28 -5.33 16.08
N GLU A 150 -4.56 -6.61 16.27
CA GLU A 150 -5.56 -7.32 15.45
C GLU A 150 -6.99 -6.94 15.81
N ARG A 151 -7.23 -6.49 17.04
CA ARG A 151 -8.61 -6.31 17.53
C ARG A 151 -9.26 -5.04 17.01
N ASN A 152 -8.54 -3.90 17.06
CA ASN A 152 -9.12 -2.60 16.68
C ASN A 152 -8.08 -1.64 16.08
N PRO A 153 -7.35 -2.00 15.00
CA PRO A 153 -6.38 -1.09 14.38
C PRO A 153 -7.07 0.08 13.68
N VAL A 154 -8.22 -0.20 13.08
CA VAL A 154 -9.13 0.73 12.41
C VAL A 154 -10.55 0.33 12.76
N LEU A 155 -11.44 1.28 12.95
CA LEU A 155 -12.86 0.99 13.14
C LEU A 155 -13.47 0.59 11.79
N ILE A 156 -13.71 -0.71 11.61
CA ILE A 156 -14.35 -1.27 10.41
C ILE A 156 -15.74 -1.75 10.80
N GLU A 157 -16.76 -1.23 10.14
CA GLU A 157 -18.14 -1.64 10.34
C GLU A 157 -18.40 -3.00 9.67
N ALA A 158 -19.38 -3.73 10.19
CA ALA A 158 -19.82 -4.97 9.56
C ALA A 158 -20.30 -4.70 8.11
N ALA A 159 -19.92 -5.56 7.18
CA ALA A 159 -20.18 -5.44 5.74
C ALA A 159 -19.44 -4.29 5.00
N GLU A 160 -18.39 -3.74 5.59
CA GLU A 160 -17.51 -2.78 4.90
C GLU A 160 -16.61 -3.50 3.88
N THR A 161 -16.79 -3.20 2.60
CA THR A 161 -16.09 -3.86 1.49
C THR A 161 -14.85 -3.11 0.99
N ARG A 162 -14.61 -1.90 1.51
CA ARG A 162 -13.47 -1.07 1.07
C ARG A 162 -12.13 -1.54 1.61
N TYR A 163 -12.12 -2.46 2.59
CA TYR A 163 -10.91 -2.97 3.22
C TYR A 163 -10.61 -4.39 2.76
N TRP A 164 -9.38 -4.61 2.39
CA TRP A 164 -8.79 -5.93 2.23
C TRP A 164 -7.87 -6.21 3.43
N VAL A 165 -8.35 -7.00 4.37
CA VAL A 165 -7.65 -7.30 5.63
C VAL A 165 -6.89 -8.59 5.51
N ARG A 166 -5.58 -8.55 5.81
CA ARG A 166 -4.73 -9.74 5.86
C ARG A 166 -4.10 -9.87 7.22
N ARG A 167 -4.26 -11.06 7.83
CA ARG A 167 -3.51 -11.45 9.02
C ARG A 167 -2.17 -12.02 8.57
N VAL A 168 -1.06 -11.42 9.04
CA VAL A 168 0.29 -11.81 8.64
C VAL A 168 0.92 -12.59 9.77
N PRO A 169 1.33 -13.86 9.55
CA PRO A 169 2.01 -14.66 10.57
C PRO A 169 3.45 -14.15 10.78
N PRO A 170 4.13 -14.58 11.85
CA PRO A 170 5.57 -14.34 12.02
C PRO A 170 6.38 -14.88 10.84
N LEU A 171 7.45 -14.18 10.45
CA LEU A 171 8.40 -14.69 9.48
C LEU A 171 9.03 -15.99 10.01
N PRO A 172 9.15 -17.01 9.16
CA PRO A 172 9.72 -18.31 9.59
C PRO A 172 11.22 -18.23 9.87
N TYR A 173 11.88 -17.16 9.42
CA TYR A 173 13.30 -16.92 9.60
C TYR A 173 13.58 -15.41 9.65
N ASP A 174 14.67 -15.03 10.31
CA ASP A 174 15.16 -13.66 10.32
C ASP A 174 16.28 -13.53 9.27
N ASP A 175 16.02 -12.74 8.23
CA ASP A 175 17.01 -12.40 7.18
C ASP A 175 17.15 -10.88 7.08
N GLN A 176 18.20 -10.36 7.70
CA GLN A 176 18.51 -8.92 7.67
C GLN A 176 18.77 -8.39 6.25
N HIS A 177 19.05 -9.26 5.28
CA HIS A 177 19.30 -8.91 3.90
C HIS A 177 18.11 -9.15 2.97
N LEU A 178 16.97 -9.60 3.50
CA LEU A 178 15.79 -9.93 2.70
C LEU A 178 15.36 -8.78 1.78
N LEU A 179 15.25 -7.56 2.31
CA LEU A 179 14.86 -6.40 1.51
C LEU A 179 15.87 -6.11 0.38
N ALA A 180 17.17 -6.24 0.64
CA ALA A 180 18.20 -6.04 -0.39
C ALA A 180 18.12 -7.09 -1.50
N LYS A 181 17.88 -8.37 -1.14
CA LYS A 181 17.66 -9.46 -2.10
C LYS A 181 16.42 -9.18 -2.96
N MET A 182 15.30 -8.84 -2.34
CA MET A 182 14.08 -8.50 -3.06
C MET A 182 14.25 -7.30 -3.99
N ARG A 183 14.99 -6.26 -3.56
CA ARG A 183 15.26 -5.09 -4.43
C ARG A 183 16.00 -5.47 -5.69
N ALA A 184 16.93 -6.40 -5.65
CA ALA A 184 17.66 -6.89 -6.82
C ALA A 184 16.72 -7.62 -7.81
N GLU A 185 15.60 -8.17 -7.35
CA GLU A 185 14.63 -8.92 -8.13
C GLU A 185 13.51 -8.05 -8.72
N ILE A 186 13.39 -6.77 -8.34
CA ILE A 186 12.31 -5.88 -8.82
C ILE A 186 12.21 -5.84 -10.35
N PRO A 187 13.31 -5.77 -11.14
CA PRO A 187 13.17 -5.78 -12.60
C PRO A 187 12.44 -7.01 -13.14
N GLY A 188 12.72 -8.22 -12.61
CA GLY A 188 12.04 -9.46 -12.98
C GLY A 188 10.56 -9.46 -12.58
N LEU A 189 10.26 -8.98 -11.38
CA LEU A 189 8.88 -8.79 -10.94
C LEU A 189 8.11 -7.86 -11.87
N LEU A 190 8.66 -6.69 -12.22
CA LEU A 190 7.99 -5.73 -13.11
C LEU A 190 7.75 -6.30 -14.51
N PHE A 191 8.71 -7.06 -15.03
CA PHE A 191 8.55 -7.78 -16.30
C PHE A 191 7.42 -8.81 -16.23
N TYR A 192 7.36 -9.61 -15.16
CA TYR A 192 6.28 -10.56 -14.92
C TYR A 192 4.92 -9.85 -14.84
N LEU A 193 4.79 -8.74 -14.10
CA LEU A 193 3.55 -7.99 -13.95
C LEU A 193 3.03 -7.40 -15.27
N GLN A 194 3.91 -7.11 -16.22
CA GLN A 194 3.49 -6.65 -17.57
C GLN A 194 2.87 -7.74 -18.41
N GLN A 195 3.20 -9.00 -18.15
CA GLN A 195 2.85 -10.13 -19.02
C GLN A 195 1.71 -10.99 -18.47
N ARG A 196 1.55 -11.01 -17.15
CA ARG A 196 0.52 -11.85 -16.52
C ARG A 196 -0.89 -11.30 -16.78
N MET A 197 -1.86 -12.20 -16.87
CA MET A 197 -3.28 -11.86 -16.81
C MET A 197 -3.72 -11.74 -15.35
N LEU A 198 -4.69 -10.87 -15.08
CA LEU A 198 -5.32 -10.81 -13.75
C LEU A 198 -5.97 -12.15 -13.40
N SER A 199 -5.85 -12.54 -12.15
CA SER A 199 -6.44 -13.81 -11.64
C SER A 199 -7.95 -13.71 -11.49
N SER A 200 -8.49 -12.51 -11.33
CA SER A 200 -9.92 -12.22 -11.23
C SER A 200 -10.35 -11.28 -12.35
N HIS A 201 -11.49 -11.58 -12.98
CA HIS A 201 -12.15 -10.72 -13.95
C HIS A 201 -13.27 -9.87 -13.32
N GLU A 202 -13.55 -10.07 -12.04
CA GLU A 202 -14.52 -9.26 -11.32
C GLU A 202 -13.90 -7.89 -11.03
N GLU A 203 -14.44 -6.87 -11.69
CA GLU A 203 -14.20 -5.48 -11.31
C GLU A 203 -14.90 -5.24 -9.98
N SER A 204 -14.13 -5.09 -8.92
CA SER A 204 -14.62 -4.73 -7.58
C SER A 204 -14.87 -3.23 -7.48
#